data_4ac9ae0d7e74d72a27ce8052cdab23e8
#
_entry.id   4ac9ae0d7e74d72a27ce8052cdab23e8
#
_cell.length_a   1.000
_cell.length_b   1.000
_cell.length_c   1.000
_cell.angle_alpha   90.00
_cell.angle_beta   90.00
_cell.angle_gamma   90.00
#
_symmetry.space_group_name_H-M   'P 1'
#
loop_
_entity.id
_entity.type
_entity.pdbx_description
1 polymer ?
#
loop_
_entity_poly.entity_id
_entity_poly.type
_entity_poly.pdbx_seq_one_letter_code
_entity_poly.pdbx_strand_id
1 'polypeptide(L)'
;MPKSAAMPFFHRHTLVLAGLTGAAAALLPSWARSGAALARGARISADFDPVAAIWLGYDAGHEAFTADLATALWPHVPIRMLVRDAEAEGLARAVLQGRGLDADKVRFVHDARAPFFVRDAVVFGLDGARQPFVVDFRWTYYGWTNWCRRTFRGKQPRPESCARADGLDTGSLDRRLGDALGLATFQSALAIEGGGVEVNGQGLLIANAELWSSRNRNMGRAAMEREMLRLPGIRKVIWLPRGLAHDTLHRGTITGAYVGWGTGGHTDEFVRFADARTVLLAWVDEAEAASHPVARINLQRMQANFDILSASSDADGQPLRVIKVPLPRTIERPVVLSADADTAYSNQWTAAVFPAREGRREGDTVIQVATSSYLNHVLANDLVLLPDYVGQGTPPERQQQVKAIYEAVFPGRKVRFIDTINANWVGGGAHCATLTEPAGIP
;
A
#
# COMPACT_ATOMS: atom_id res chain seq x y z
N MET A 1 1.61 -71.91 30.27
CA MET A 1 2.60 -72.98 29.92
C MET A 1 2.56 -73.20 28.42
N PRO A 2 3.68 -73.44 27.77
CA PRO A 2 4.87 -72.63 27.51
C PRO A 2 5.18 -72.60 26.02
N LYS A 3 6.09 -71.80 25.55
CA LYS A 3 7.45 -71.98 24.98
C LYS A 3 7.77 -70.85 24.11
N SER A 4 8.65 -70.00 24.37
CA SER A 4 10.10 -69.93 24.12
C SER A 4 10.58 -70.40 22.72
N ALA A 5 11.16 -69.50 21.96
CA ALA A 5 12.36 -69.61 21.09
C ALA A 5 12.67 -68.32 20.40
N ALA A 6 13.69 -67.63 20.85
CA ALA A 6 15.05 -67.50 20.28
C ALA A 6 15.21 -66.62 19.01
N MET A 7 15.96 -65.54 19.19
CA MET A 7 16.63 -64.73 18.14
C MET A 7 17.72 -65.53 17.42
N PRO A 8 18.12 -65.08 16.24
CA PRO A 8 19.55 -64.88 15.98
C PRO A 8 19.98 -63.56 15.33
N PHE A 9 21.05 -63.07 15.90
CA PHE A 9 22.29 -62.45 15.35
C PHE A 9 22.27 -61.49 14.18
N PHE A 10 22.86 -60.32 14.50
CA PHE A 10 23.32 -59.21 13.66
C PHE A 10 24.35 -59.60 12.64
N HIS A 11 24.24 -59.04 11.42
CA HIS A 11 25.38 -58.78 10.56
C HIS A 11 25.45 -57.26 10.28
N ARG A 12 26.62 -56.69 10.66
CA ARG A 12 27.00 -55.32 10.34
C ARG A 12 27.34 -55.24 8.85
N HIS A 13 26.63 -54.37 8.13
CA HIS A 13 27.14 -53.86 6.86
C HIS A 13 27.44 -52.38 7.01
N THR A 14 28.72 -52.05 6.91
CA THR A 14 29.25 -50.70 6.79
C THR A 14 28.82 -50.11 5.43
N LEU A 15 27.93 -49.14 5.43
CA LEU A 15 27.58 -48.37 4.25
C LEU A 15 28.48 -47.13 4.24
N VAL A 16 29.32 -47.06 3.20
CA VAL A 16 30.14 -45.91 2.80
C VAL A 16 29.18 -44.82 2.30
N LEU A 17 29.03 -43.71 3.03
CA LEU A 17 28.38 -42.51 2.54
C LEU A 17 29.36 -41.75 1.63
N ALA A 18 29.22 -41.91 0.32
CA ALA A 18 29.78 -41.02 -0.68
C ALA A 18 28.83 -39.83 -0.86
N GLY A 19 29.43 -38.62 -0.87
CA GLY A 19 28.72 -37.36 -0.83
C GLY A 19 27.78 -37.11 -2.01
N LEU A 20 26.59 -36.62 -1.66
CA LEU A 20 25.67 -35.87 -2.53
C LEU A 20 25.24 -34.60 -1.77
N THR A 21 26.11 -33.61 -1.77
CA THR A 21 25.78 -32.23 -1.39
C THR A 21 25.43 -31.51 -2.68
N GLY A 22 24.15 -31.23 -2.92
CA GLY A 22 23.86 -30.36 -4.04
C GLY A 22 22.45 -30.32 -4.63
N ALA A 23 21.42 -30.96 -4.02
CA ALA A 23 20.08 -30.90 -4.62
C ALA A 23 18.90 -31.01 -3.64
N ALA A 24 19.11 -30.89 -2.33
CA ALA A 24 18.03 -31.12 -1.35
C ALA A 24 17.25 -29.86 -0.92
N ALA A 25 17.65 -28.67 -1.38
CA ALA A 25 16.97 -27.42 -0.98
C ALA A 25 15.67 -27.12 -1.75
N ALA A 26 15.39 -27.86 -2.84
CA ALA A 26 14.28 -27.58 -3.74
C ALA A 26 12.97 -28.34 -3.41
N LEU A 27 12.96 -29.22 -2.40
CA LEU A 27 11.83 -30.11 -2.09
C LEU A 27 11.31 -30.00 -0.64
N LEU A 28 11.67 -28.95 0.09
CA LEU A 28 11.02 -28.74 1.39
C LEU A 28 9.64 -28.13 1.15
N PRO A 29 8.59 -28.67 1.83
CA PRO A 29 7.25 -28.11 1.74
C PRO A 29 7.24 -26.63 2.21
N SER A 30 6.35 -25.82 1.66
CA SER A 30 6.28 -24.36 1.86
C SER A 30 6.30 -23.93 3.33
N TRP A 31 5.69 -24.71 4.25
CA TRP A 31 5.74 -24.45 5.69
C TRP A 31 7.13 -24.57 6.32
N ALA A 32 8.05 -25.30 5.71
CA ALA A 32 9.43 -25.39 6.20
C ALA A 32 10.30 -24.18 5.79
N ARG A 33 9.81 -23.31 4.89
CA ARG A 33 10.49 -22.10 4.44
C ARG A 33 10.02 -20.84 5.20
N SER A 34 8.85 -20.85 5.82
CA SER A 34 8.29 -19.72 6.58
C SER A 34 9.09 -19.34 7.85
N GLY A 35 10.15 -20.04 8.17
CA GLY A 35 11.08 -19.74 9.26
C GLY A 35 12.54 -19.59 8.80
N ALA A 36 12.80 -19.53 7.48
CA ALA A 36 14.17 -19.32 6.98
C ALA A 36 14.63 -17.91 7.40
N ALA A 37 15.73 -17.84 8.14
CA ALA A 37 16.34 -16.56 8.46
C ALA A 37 16.75 -15.85 7.16
N LEU A 38 16.33 -14.59 7.00
CA LEU A 38 16.74 -13.78 5.86
C LEU A 38 18.27 -13.67 5.84
N ALA A 39 18.86 -13.74 4.65
CA ALA A 39 20.28 -13.56 4.48
C ALA A 39 20.71 -12.15 4.96
N ARG A 40 21.94 -12.04 5.51
CA ARG A 40 22.51 -10.77 5.98
C ARG A 40 22.37 -9.72 4.89
N GLY A 41 21.99 -8.48 5.28
CA GLY A 41 21.78 -7.39 4.34
C GLY A 41 20.36 -7.32 3.77
N ALA A 42 19.42 -8.08 4.33
CA ALA A 42 17.99 -7.94 3.98
C ALA A 42 17.48 -6.52 4.23
N ARG A 43 16.66 -6.01 3.29
CA ARG A 43 16.04 -4.68 3.38
C ARG A 43 14.66 -4.67 2.74
N ILE A 44 13.77 -3.82 3.23
CA ILE A 44 12.55 -3.47 2.50
C ILE A 44 12.97 -2.71 1.24
N SER A 45 12.34 -3.05 0.10
CA SER A 45 12.66 -2.43 -1.19
C SER A 45 12.04 -1.04 -1.28
N ALA A 46 12.80 -0.08 -1.82
CA ALA A 46 12.27 1.21 -2.20
C ALA A 46 11.52 1.10 -3.54
N ASP A 47 10.51 1.95 -3.76
CA ASP A 47 9.75 1.92 -5.01
C ASP A 47 10.57 2.33 -6.24
N PHE A 48 11.67 3.05 -6.05
CA PHE A 48 12.60 3.41 -7.13
C PHE A 48 13.62 2.32 -7.47
N ASP A 49 13.69 1.23 -6.71
CA ASP A 49 14.51 0.06 -7.03
C ASP A 49 14.09 -0.56 -8.39
N PRO A 50 14.96 -1.32 -9.04
CA PRO A 50 14.59 -2.08 -10.24
C PRO A 50 13.41 -3.01 -10.00
N VAL A 51 12.48 -3.07 -10.95
CA VAL A 51 11.18 -3.75 -10.86
C VAL A 51 11.17 -5.02 -11.70
N ALA A 52 10.83 -6.17 -11.10
CA ALA A 52 10.63 -7.44 -11.80
C ALA A 52 9.22 -7.55 -12.38
N ALA A 53 8.22 -7.10 -11.65
CA ALA A 53 6.83 -7.10 -12.07
C ALA A 53 6.02 -6.06 -11.29
N ILE A 54 4.89 -5.64 -11.87
CA ILE A 54 3.86 -4.89 -11.14
C ILE A 54 2.62 -5.77 -11.01
N TRP A 55 2.12 -5.85 -9.79
CA TRP A 55 0.89 -6.53 -9.45
C TRP A 55 -0.27 -5.56 -9.54
N LEU A 56 -1.40 -6.03 -10.08
CA LEU A 56 -2.69 -5.35 -10.08
C LEU A 56 -3.70 -6.20 -9.32
N GLY A 57 -4.61 -5.58 -8.59
CA GLY A 57 -5.81 -6.22 -8.07
C GLY A 57 -6.95 -6.09 -9.07
N TYR A 58 -7.72 -7.15 -9.28
CA TYR A 58 -8.94 -7.09 -10.08
C TYR A 58 -10.17 -7.12 -9.20
N ASP A 59 -11.03 -6.15 -9.38
CA ASP A 59 -12.34 -6.07 -8.72
C ASP A 59 -13.40 -5.55 -9.68
N ALA A 60 -14.60 -6.14 -9.62
CA ALA A 60 -15.75 -5.70 -10.38
C ALA A 60 -16.12 -4.26 -9.97
N GLY A 61 -16.31 -3.37 -10.94
CA GLY A 61 -16.55 -1.95 -10.74
C GLY A 61 -15.31 -1.06 -10.94
N HIS A 62 -14.12 -1.66 -11.11
CA HIS A 62 -12.87 -0.94 -11.41
C HIS A 62 -12.17 -1.47 -12.66
N GLU A 63 -12.89 -2.25 -13.49
CA GLU A 63 -12.33 -2.96 -14.64
C GLU A 63 -11.65 -2.02 -15.64
N ALA A 64 -12.28 -0.89 -15.93
CA ALA A 64 -11.74 0.10 -16.88
C ALA A 64 -10.41 0.66 -16.36
N PHE A 65 -10.33 1.01 -15.08
CA PHE A 65 -9.12 1.55 -14.48
C PHE A 65 -8.00 0.49 -14.41
N THR A 66 -8.33 -0.76 -14.04
CA THR A 66 -7.36 -1.88 -14.07
C THR A 66 -6.82 -2.10 -15.47
N ALA A 67 -7.68 -2.03 -16.50
CA ALA A 67 -7.26 -2.15 -17.89
C ALA A 67 -6.37 -1.00 -18.35
N ASP A 68 -6.67 0.23 -17.93
CA ASP A 68 -5.88 1.42 -18.27
C ASP A 68 -4.49 1.35 -17.61
N LEU A 69 -4.42 0.94 -16.33
CA LEU A 69 -3.15 0.67 -15.64
C LEU A 69 -2.33 -0.40 -16.36
N ALA A 70 -2.95 -1.55 -16.66
CA ALA A 70 -2.29 -2.63 -17.37
C ALA A 70 -1.75 -2.17 -18.74
N THR A 71 -2.55 -1.42 -19.50
CA THR A 71 -2.16 -0.88 -20.82
C THR A 71 -0.97 0.08 -20.70
N ALA A 72 -0.97 0.95 -19.69
CA ALA A 72 0.10 1.92 -19.49
C ALA A 72 1.41 1.25 -19.04
N LEU A 73 1.34 0.21 -18.22
CA LEU A 73 2.49 -0.47 -17.62
C LEU A 73 3.07 -1.58 -18.49
N TRP A 74 2.24 -2.26 -19.28
CA TRP A 74 2.60 -3.44 -20.08
C TRP A 74 3.86 -3.30 -20.94
N PRO A 75 4.13 -2.17 -21.63
CA PRO A 75 5.34 -2.01 -22.45
C PRO A 75 6.63 -1.89 -21.64
N HIS A 76 6.53 -1.68 -20.31
CA HIS A 76 7.64 -1.29 -19.45
C HIS A 76 8.01 -2.35 -18.42
N VAL A 77 7.06 -3.21 -18.05
CA VAL A 77 7.23 -4.18 -16.97
C VAL A 77 6.24 -5.34 -17.10
N PRO A 78 6.62 -6.57 -16.73
CA PRO A 78 5.67 -7.68 -16.63
C PRO A 78 4.52 -7.37 -15.67
N ILE A 79 3.29 -7.75 -16.04
CA ILE A 79 2.11 -7.61 -15.20
C ILE A 79 1.79 -8.95 -14.53
N ARG A 80 1.46 -8.89 -13.25
CA ARG A 80 0.86 -9.96 -12.48
C ARG A 80 -0.49 -9.50 -11.94
N MET A 81 -1.41 -10.41 -11.71
CA MET A 81 -2.75 -10.03 -11.28
C MET A 81 -3.26 -10.94 -10.17
N LEU A 82 -3.72 -10.31 -9.09
CA LEU A 82 -4.47 -10.95 -8.03
C LEU A 82 -5.96 -10.94 -8.38
N VAL A 83 -6.56 -12.12 -8.38
CA VAL A 83 -7.98 -12.34 -8.67
C VAL A 83 -8.59 -13.22 -7.58
N ARG A 84 -9.89 -13.08 -7.31
CA ARG A 84 -10.54 -13.85 -6.23
C ARG A 84 -10.69 -15.32 -6.56
N ASP A 85 -11.01 -15.63 -7.83
CA ASP A 85 -11.33 -16.97 -8.29
C ASP A 85 -11.19 -17.06 -9.83
N ALA A 86 -11.55 -18.20 -10.39
CA ALA A 86 -11.48 -18.45 -11.83
C ALA A 86 -12.48 -17.61 -12.64
N GLU A 87 -13.62 -17.24 -12.06
CA GLU A 87 -14.60 -16.35 -12.73
C GLU A 87 -14.01 -14.95 -12.88
N ALA A 88 -13.46 -14.40 -11.79
CA ALA A 88 -12.77 -13.10 -11.81
C ALA A 88 -11.55 -13.11 -12.75
N GLU A 89 -10.82 -14.24 -12.86
CA GLU A 89 -9.74 -14.38 -13.85
C GLU A 89 -10.30 -14.32 -15.28
N GLY A 90 -11.41 -15.03 -15.56
CA GLY A 90 -12.05 -15.00 -16.88
C GLY A 90 -12.47 -13.58 -17.30
N LEU A 91 -13.06 -12.82 -16.36
CA LEU A 91 -13.44 -11.43 -16.59
C LEU A 91 -12.20 -10.53 -16.80
N ALA A 92 -11.18 -10.69 -15.97
CA ALA A 92 -9.93 -9.93 -16.10
C ALA A 92 -9.24 -10.19 -17.44
N ARG A 93 -9.18 -11.45 -17.89
CA ARG A 93 -8.66 -11.82 -19.22
C ARG A 93 -9.42 -11.14 -20.35
N ALA A 94 -10.75 -11.15 -20.29
CA ALA A 94 -11.60 -10.49 -21.29
C ALA A 94 -11.35 -8.98 -21.35
N VAL A 95 -11.21 -8.33 -20.18
CA VAL A 95 -10.90 -6.90 -20.08
C VAL A 95 -9.52 -6.57 -20.69
N LEU A 96 -8.49 -7.37 -20.41
CA LEU A 96 -7.15 -7.20 -20.98
C LEU A 96 -7.14 -7.41 -22.49
N GLN A 97 -7.77 -8.47 -22.97
CA GLN A 97 -7.90 -8.76 -24.42
C GLN A 97 -8.66 -7.66 -25.15
N GLY A 98 -9.69 -7.08 -24.54
CA GLY A 98 -10.42 -5.93 -25.08
C GLY A 98 -9.55 -4.69 -25.27
N ARG A 99 -8.40 -4.60 -24.59
CA ARG A 99 -7.37 -3.54 -24.75
C ARG A 99 -6.21 -3.99 -25.65
N GLY A 100 -6.29 -5.15 -26.28
CA GLY A 100 -5.25 -5.69 -27.14
C GLY A 100 -4.04 -6.26 -26.38
N LEU A 101 -4.18 -6.53 -25.08
CA LEU A 101 -3.13 -7.13 -24.27
C LEU A 101 -3.23 -8.68 -24.33
N ASP A 102 -2.08 -9.33 -24.42
CA ASP A 102 -1.98 -10.79 -24.41
C ASP A 102 -2.10 -11.31 -22.97
N ALA A 103 -3.33 -11.66 -22.56
CA ALA A 103 -3.61 -12.14 -21.22
C ALA A 103 -2.86 -13.41 -20.82
N ASP A 104 -2.32 -14.20 -21.79
CA ASP A 104 -1.53 -15.39 -21.50
C ASP A 104 -0.11 -15.03 -20.97
N LYS A 105 0.33 -13.80 -21.16
CA LYS A 105 1.56 -13.28 -20.57
C LYS A 105 1.38 -12.72 -19.16
N VAL A 106 0.14 -12.60 -18.67
CA VAL A 106 -0.15 -12.19 -17.30
C VAL A 106 -0.14 -13.40 -16.40
N ARG A 107 0.64 -13.34 -15.32
CA ARG A 107 0.56 -14.35 -14.27
C ARG A 107 -0.60 -14.00 -13.34
N PHE A 108 -1.62 -14.85 -13.32
CA PHE A 108 -2.73 -14.77 -12.38
C PHE A 108 -2.41 -15.54 -11.11
N VAL A 109 -2.81 -15.00 -9.96
CA VAL A 109 -2.76 -15.67 -8.66
C VAL A 109 -4.13 -15.53 -8.00
N HIS A 110 -4.70 -16.66 -7.59
CA HIS A 110 -6.00 -16.70 -6.97
C HIS A 110 -5.89 -16.53 -5.46
N ASP A 111 -6.61 -15.58 -4.92
CA ASP A 111 -6.85 -15.43 -3.48
C ASP A 111 -8.26 -14.88 -3.26
N ALA A 112 -9.11 -15.63 -2.56
CA ALA A 112 -10.51 -15.27 -2.30
C ALA A 112 -10.70 -13.87 -1.64
N ARG A 113 -9.62 -13.28 -1.18
CA ARG A 113 -9.58 -11.96 -0.52
C ARG A 113 -8.71 -10.96 -1.27
N ALA A 114 -8.44 -11.21 -2.57
CA ALA A 114 -7.69 -10.30 -3.42
C ALA A 114 -8.31 -8.89 -3.36
N PRO A 115 -7.57 -7.85 -2.89
CA PRO A 115 -8.08 -6.50 -2.84
C PRO A 115 -7.85 -5.77 -4.16
N PHE A 116 -8.67 -4.77 -4.44
CA PHE A 116 -8.41 -3.83 -5.52
C PHE A 116 -7.13 -3.01 -5.24
N PHE A 117 -7.02 -2.44 -4.04
CA PHE A 117 -5.82 -1.73 -3.60
C PHE A 117 -4.77 -2.72 -3.10
N VAL A 118 -4.10 -3.38 -4.05
CA VAL A 118 -3.16 -4.47 -3.77
C VAL A 118 -1.90 -4.01 -3.03
N ARG A 119 -1.53 -2.73 -3.17
CA ARG A 119 -0.40 -2.11 -2.46
C ARG A 119 -0.47 -2.31 -0.96
N ASP A 120 -1.66 -2.19 -0.41
CA ASP A 120 -1.85 -2.15 1.02
C ASP A 120 -1.73 -3.52 1.70
N ALA A 121 -1.86 -4.58 0.92
CA ALA A 121 -1.89 -5.93 1.44
C ALA A 121 -0.51 -6.60 1.51
N VAL A 122 0.51 -6.09 0.81
CA VAL A 122 1.82 -6.73 0.72
C VAL A 122 2.95 -5.71 0.68
N VAL A 123 4.03 -6.00 1.39
CA VAL A 123 5.29 -5.25 1.29
C VAL A 123 6.42 -6.21 0.94
N PHE A 124 7.15 -5.91 -0.13
CA PHE A 124 8.29 -6.69 -0.55
C PHE A 124 9.61 -6.15 -0.04
N GLY A 125 10.58 -7.05 0.11
CA GLY A 125 11.98 -6.72 0.33
C GLY A 125 12.91 -7.61 -0.48
N LEU A 126 14.19 -7.30 -0.43
CA LEU A 126 15.28 -8.12 -0.97
C LEU A 126 16.21 -8.52 0.17
N ASP A 127 16.55 -9.80 0.24
CA ASP A 127 17.56 -10.28 1.18
C ASP A 127 19.00 -9.98 0.67
N GLY A 128 20.00 -10.34 1.44
CA GLY A 128 21.41 -10.09 1.07
C GLY A 128 21.88 -10.89 -0.14
N ALA A 129 21.17 -11.93 -0.54
CA ALA A 129 21.35 -12.66 -1.78
C ALA A 129 20.49 -12.11 -2.92
N ARG A 130 19.83 -10.96 -2.69
CA ARG A 130 18.87 -10.32 -3.62
C ARG A 130 17.67 -11.21 -3.99
N GLN A 131 17.29 -12.14 -3.10
CA GLN A 131 16.06 -12.88 -3.27
C GLN A 131 14.89 -12.07 -2.69
N PRO A 132 13.76 -11.99 -3.39
CA PRO A 132 12.57 -11.35 -2.84
C PRO A 132 12.08 -12.06 -1.58
N PHE A 133 11.55 -11.28 -0.64
CA PHE A 133 10.81 -11.78 0.51
C PHE A 133 9.62 -10.86 0.77
N VAL A 134 8.68 -11.29 1.59
CA VAL A 134 7.53 -10.49 2.03
C VAL A 134 7.67 -10.10 3.50
N VAL A 135 7.16 -8.91 3.84
CA VAL A 135 6.99 -8.47 5.23
C VAL A 135 5.53 -8.68 5.62
N ASP A 136 5.30 -9.58 6.57
CA ASP A 136 3.98 -9.88 7.13
C ASP A 136 3.67 -8.86 8.24
N PHE A 137 2.95 -7.79 7.88
CA PHE A 137 2.43 -6.83 8.83
C PHE A 137 1.05 -7.27 9.34
N ARG A 138 0.76 -6.94 10.59
CA ARG A 138 -0.59 -7.14 11.12
C ARG A 138 -1.57 -6.22 10.40
N TRP A 139 -2.76 -6.75 10.13
CA TRP A 139 -3.82 -6.04 9.44
C TRP A 139 -4.91 -5.57 10.40
N THR A 140 -5.38 -4.35 10.23
CA THR A 140 -6.48 -3.78 11.04
C THR A 140 -7.63 -3.28 10.18
N TYR A 141 -7.62 -3.63 8.88
CA TYR A 141 -8.57 -3.13 7.90
C TYR A 141 -8.64 -1.60 7.94
N TYR A 142 -7.50 -0.94 7.65
CA TYR A 142 -7.35 0.51 7.73
C TYR A 142 -7.76 1.11 9.09
N GLY A 143 -7.56 0.38 10.19
CA GLY A 143 -8.01 0.79 11.53
C GLY A 143 -9.51 0.61 11.79
N TRP A 144 -10.29 0.09 10.83
CA TRP A 144 -11.74 -0.12 10.94
C TRP A 144 -12.10 -1.07 12.09
N THR A 145 -11.39 -2.18 12.22
CA THR A 145 -11.57 -3.12 13.32
C THR A 145 -11.47 -2.43 14.69
N ASN A 146 -10.50 -1.54 14.84
CA ASN A 146 -10.32 -0.78 16.07
C ASN A 146 -11.45 0.25 16.30
N TRP A 147 -11.92 0.89 15.23
CA TRP A 147 -13.05 1.81 15.27
C TRP A 147 -14.36 1.08 15.67
N CYS A 148 -14.66 -0.05 15.02
CA CYS A 148 -15.82 -0.88 15.32
C CYS A 148 -15.85 -1.34 16.78
N ARG A 149 -14.73 -1.86 17.29
CA ARG A 149 -14.62 -2.32 18.68
C ARG A 149 -14.89 -1.23 19.70
N ARG A 150 -14.54 0.02 19.39
CA ARG A 150 -14.80 1.15 20.29
C ARG A 150 -16.22 1.66 20.20
N THR A 151 -16.69 1.89 18.98
CA THR A 151 -17.99 2.52 18.71
C THR A 151 -19.13 1.63 19.19
N PHE A 152 -18.98 0.31 19.03
CA PHE A 152 -20.01 -0.68 19.38
C PHE A 152 -19.67 -1.53 20.60
N ARG A 153 -18.75 -1.07 21.46
CA ARG A 153 -18.40 -1.81 22.69
C ARG A 153 -19.65 -1.98 23.57
N GLY A 154 -20.01 -3.26 23.82
CA GLY A 154 -21.20 -3.61 24.62
C GLY A 154 -22.55 -3.35 23.94
N LYS A 155 -22.59 -2.95 22.68
CA LYS A 155 -23.82 -2.76 21.89
C LYS A 155 -24.01 -3.95 20.94
N GLN A 156 -25.26 -4.46 20.87
CA GLN A 156 -25.66 -5.50 19.94
C GLN A 156 -27.02 -5.13 19.32
N PRO A 157 -27.29 -5.46 18.03
CA PRO A 157 -26.34 -6.04 17.09
C PRO A 157 -25.29 -5.02 16.64
N ARG A 158 -24.09 -5.52 16.26
CA ARG A 158 -23.12 -4.70 15.52
C ARG A 158 -23.54 -4.60 14.05
N PRO A 159 -23.20 -3.51 13.36
CA PRO A 159 -23.35 -3.47 11.91
C PRO A 159 -22.66 -4.65 11.22
N GLU A 160 -23.26 -5.17 10.15
CA GLU A 160 -22.68 -6.29 9.37
C GLU A 160 -21.26 -5.97 8.90
N SER A 161 -21.02 -4.72 8.54
CA SER A 161 -19.68 -4.23 8.17
C SER A 161 -18.63 -4.43 9.26
N CYS A 162 -18.99 -4.26 10.54
CA CYS A 162 -18.10 -4.53 11.66
C CYS A 162 -17.86 -6.04 11.87
N ALA A 163 -18.90 -6.86 11.67
CA ALA A 163 -18.77 -8.31 11.72
C ALA A 163 -17.87 -8.83 10.57
N ARG A 164 -18.03 -8.27 9.38
CA ARG A 164 -17.15 -8.58 8.23
C ARG A 164 -15.71 -8.16 8.50
N ALA A 165 -15.46 -6.98 9.05
CA ALA A 165 -14.11 -6.53 9.38
C ALA A 165 -13.39 -7.45 10.39
N ASP A 166 -14.13 -7.99 11.37
CA ASP A 166 -13.58 -8.97 12.31
C ASP A 166 -13.32 -10.34 11.65
N GLY A 167 -14.07 -10.70 10.60
CA GLY A 167 -13.96 -11.97 9.85
C GLY A 167 -13.05 -11.93 8.63
N LEU A 168 -12.70 -10.74 8.15
CA LEU A 168 -11.78 -10.58 7.00
C LEU A 168 -10.34 -10.72 7.48
N ASP A 169 -9.82 -11.92 7.41
CA ASP A 169 -8.38 -12.18 7.53
C ASP A 169 -7.66 -11.82 6.21
N THR A 170 -7.76 -10.55 5.82
CA THR A 170 -6.93 -10.00 4.74
C THR A 170 -5.49 -9.83 5.18
N GLY A 171 -5.25 -9.86 6.49
CA GLY A 171 -3.95 -9.69 7.10
C GLY A 171 -2.98 -10.85 6.95
N SER A 172 -3.36 -11.88 6.20
CA SER A 172 -2.45 -12.96 5.83
C SER A 172 -2.29 -13.08 4.31
N LEU A 173 -2.74 -12.07 3.53
CA LEU A 173 -2.53 -12.09 2.08
C LEU A 173 -1.04 -12.04 1.73
N ASP A 174 -0.25 -11.24 2.45
CA ASP A 174 1.20 -11.17 2.31
C ASP A 174 1.86 -12.55 2.52
N ARG A 175 1.48 -13.27 3.60
CA ARG A 175 1.95 -14.62 3.85
C ARG A 175 1.49 -15.60 2.78
N ARG A 176 0.19 -15.59 2.41
CA ARG A 176 -0.35 -16.48 1.37
C ARG A 176 0.30 -16.21 0.02
N LEU A 177 0.55 -14.95 -0.33
CA LEU A 177 1.26 -14.60 -1.55
C LEU A 177 2.73 -15.04 -1.48
N GLY A 178 3.40 -14.84 -0.33
CA GLY A 178 4.72 -15.36 -0.07
C GLY A 178 4.80 -16.88 -0.28
N ASP A 179 3.86 -17.63 0.29
CA ASP A 179 3.76 -19.10 0.12
C ASP A 179 3.51 -19.48 -1.34
N ALA A 180 2.58 -18.81 -2.04
CA ALA A 180 2.26 -19.07 -3.44
C ALA A 180 3.44 -18.78 -4.39
N LEU A 181 4.31 -17.85 -4.02
CA LEU A 181 5.51 -17.49 -4.76
C LEU A 181 6.76 -18.27 -4.30
N GLY A 182 6.68 -18.99 -3.18
CA GLY A 182 7.81 -19.68 -2.57
C GLY A 182 8.83 -18.74 -1.93
N LEU A 183 8.38 -17.56 -1.44
CA LEU A 183 9.21 -16.54 -0.82
C LEU A 183 9.32 -16.71 0.69
N ALA A 184 10.44 -16.26 1.26
CA ALA A 184 10.57 -16.12 2.70
C ALA A 184 9.64 -15.02 3.24
N THR A 185 9.22 -15.14 4.51
CA THR A 185 8.36 -14.15 5.17
C THR A 185 9.02 -13.64 6.45
N PHE A 186 9.12 -12.30 6.57
CA PHE A 186 9.51 -11.62 7.80
C PHE A 186 8.27 -11.19 8.56
N GLN A 187 8.07 -11.68 9.77
CA GLN A 187 6.92 -11.33 10.61
C GLN A 187 7.17 -10.08 11.44
N SER A 188 6.25 -9.10 11.36
CA SER A 188 6.27 -7.87 12.15
C SER A 188 5.14 -7.87 13.19
N ALA A 189 5.43 -7.32 14.37
CA ALA A 189 4.40 -7.06 15.40
C ALA A 189 3.59 -5.79 15.09
N LEU A 190 4.02 -4.97 14.14
CA LEU A 190 3.37 -3.72 13.74
C LEU A 190 2.18 -3.98 12.82
N ALA A 191 1.16 -3.16 12.95
CA ALA A 191 0.05 -3.10 12.02
C ALA A 191 0.21 -1.86 11.13
N ILE A 192 0.27 -2.06 9.82
CA ILE A 192 0.30 -1.00 8.80
C ILE A 192 -0.05 -1.58 7.45
N GLU A 193 -0.53 -0.75 6.57
CA GLU A 193 -0.72 -1.01 5.15
C GLU A 193 0.52 -0.59 4.34
N GLY A 194 0.75 -1.23 3.19
CA GLY A 194 1.93 -0.97 2.35
C GLY A 194 2.05 0.48 1.88
N GLY A 195 0.93 1.17 1.59
CA GLY A 195 0.91 2.60 1.26
C GLY A 195 1.34 3.53 2.41
N GLY A 196 1.35 3.00 3.65
CA GLY A 196 1.88 3.69 4.83
C GLY A 196 3.36 3.43 5.11
N VAL A 197 4.06 2.65 4.26
CA VAL A 197 5.47 2.29 4.42
C VAL A 197 6.31 2.97 3.35
N GLU A 198 7.00 4.05 3.72
CA GLU A 198 7.86 4.80 2.81
C GLU A 198 9.33 4.66 3.23
N VAL A 199 10.12 3.96 2.43
CA VAL A 199 11.52 3.63 2.71
C VAL A 199 12.45 4.01 1.56
N ASN A 200 13.69 4.41 1.89
CA ASN A 200 14.71 4.70 0.88
C ASN A 200 15.58 3.48 0.49
N GLY A 201 15.28 2.28 1.00
CA GLY A 201 16.08 1.08 0.77
C GLY A 201 17.50 1.11 1.35
N GLN A 202 17.90 2.20 2.02
CA GLN A 202 19.22 2.41 2.61
C GLN A 202 19.18 2.76 4.09
N GLY A 203 18.14 2.29 4.77
CA GLY A 203 18.04 2.37 6.23
C GLY A 203 17.12 3.44 6.78
N LEU A 204 16.48 4.25 5.95
CA LEU A 204 15.57 5.29 6.39
C LEU A 204 14.11 4.90 6.11
N LEU A 205 13.26 5.05 7.14
CA LEU A 205 11.81 4.95 7.08
C LEU A 205 11.20 6.31 7.41
N ILE A 206 10.28 6.79 6.59
CA ILE A 206 9.40 7.93 6.91
C ILE A 206 8.05 7.38 7.38
N ALA A 207 7.60 7.81 8.55
CA ALA A 207 6.37 7.36 9.19
C ALA A 207 5.43 8.52 9.50
N ASN A 208 4.15 8.41 9.15
CA ASN A 208 3.11 9.32 9.60
C ASN A 208 2.67 8.95 11.03
N ALA A 209 2.88 9.83 11.98
CA ALA A 209 2.62 9.56 13.40
C ALA A 209 1.13 9.31 13.70
N GLU A 210 0.22 10.04 13.04
CA GLU A 210 -1.23 9.85 13.21
C GLU A 210 -1.67 8.49 12.66
N LEU A 211 -1.21 8.14 11.46
CA LEU A 211 -1.51 6.86 10.81
C LEU A 211 -1.03 5.68 11.67
N TRP A 212 0.26 5.62 11.96
CA TRP A 212 0.86 4.50 12.68
C TRP A 212 0.27 4.33 14.09
N SER A 213 -0.01 5.45 14.79
CA SER A 213 -0.67 5.42 16.11
C SER A 213 -2.10 4.90 16.01
N SER A 214 -2.82 5.20 14.93
CA SER A 214 -4.19 4.72 14.71
C SER A 214 -4.27 3.20 14.54
N ARG A 215 -3.23 2.59 13.94
CA ARG A 215 -3.12 1.16 13.70
C ARG A 215 -2.61 0.40 14.93
N ASN A 216 -1.67 0.99 15.67
CA ASN A 216 -0.92 0.37 16.77
C ASN A 216 -1.31 0.97 18.14
N ARG A 217 -2.61 1.09 18.42
CA ARG A 217 -3.14 1.80 19.61
C ARG A 217 -2.67 1.29 20.96
N ASN A 218 -2.23 0.03 21.03
CA ASN A 218 -1.70 -0.56 22.25
C ASN A 218 -0.20 -0.36 22.41
N MET A 219 0.44 0.35 21.47
CA MET A 219 1.87 0.64 21.48
C MET A 219 2.09 2.14 21.59
N GLY A 220 2.91 2.57 22.54
CA GLY A 220 3.42 3.94 22.56
C GLY A 220 4.46 4.17 21.46
N ARG A 221 4.71 5.43 21.09
CA ARG A 221 5.64 5.82 20.00
C ARG A 221 7.01 5.15 20.12
N ALA A 222 7.62 5.15 21.31
CA ALA A 222 8.93 4.51 21.52
C ALA A 222 8.91 2.99 21.29
N ALA A 223 7.79 2.32 21.60
CA ALA A 223 7.65 0.89 21.33
C ALA A 223 7.47 0.62 19.84
N MET A 224 6.67 1.45 19.15
CA MET A 224 6.54 1.36 17.68
C MET A 224 7.88 1.58 16.99
N GLU A 225 8.64 2.61 17.40
CA GLU A 225 9.94 2.91 16.82
C GLU A 225 10.96 1.78 17.02
N ARG A 226 10.98 1.16 18.20
CA ARG A 226 11.81 -0.05 18.42
C ARG A 226 11.45 -1.19 17.46
N GLU A 227 10.16 -1.42 17.21
CA GLU A 227 9.72 -2.45 16.27
C GLU A 227 10.01 -2.05 14.80
N MET A 228 9.90 -0.76 14.45
CA MET A 228 10.32 -0.26 13.13
C MET A 228 11.81 -0.48 12.88
N LEU A 229 12.65 -0.25 13.89
CA LEU A 229 14.09 -0.49 13.79
C LEU A 229 14.48 -1.98 13.72
N ARG A 230 13.53 -2.91 13.94
CA ARG A 230 13.69 -4.34 13.69
C ARG A 230 13.34 -4.74 12.26
N LEU A 231 12.62 -3.89 11.53
CA LEU A 231 12.28 -4.18 10.13
C LEU A 231 13.56 -4.33 9.30
N PRO A 232 13.58 -5.23 8.31
CA PRO A 232 14.75 -5.49 7.50
C PRO A 232 15.35 -4.23 6.88
N GLY A 233 16.59 -3.95 7.22
CA GLY A 233 17.36 -2.83 6.69
C GLY A 233 17.05 -1.47 7.30
N ILE A 234 16.12 -1.31 8.24
CA ILE A 234 15.79 0.00 8.84
C ILE A 234 16.76 0.33 9.97
N ARG A 235 17.35 1.53 9.92
CA ARG A 235 18.33 2.06 10.88
C ARG A 235 17.89 3.39 11.51
N LYS A 236 16.95 4.10 10.85
CA LYS A 236 16.47 5.41 11.28
C LYS A 236 15.01 5.60 10.88
N VAL A 237 14.25 6.28 11.72
CA VAL A 237 12.85 6.66 11.47
C VAL A 237 12.70 8.18 11.55
N ILE A 238 12.08 8.77 10.53
CA ILE A 238 11.64 10.17 10.57
C ILE A 238 10.12 10.16 10.74
N TRP A 239 9.66 10.83 11.79
CA TRP A 239 8.24 10.95 12.10
C TRP A 239 7.69 12.27 11.58
N LEU A 240 6.73 12.16 10.65
CA LEU A 240 5.91 13.29 10.19
C LEU A 240 4.59 13.31 10.96
N PRO A 241 4.08 14.49 11.36
CA PRO A 241 2.90 14.55 12.21
C PRO A 241 1.63 14.07 11.52
N ARG A 242 1.36 14.51 10.28
CA ARG A 242 0.09 14.27 9.58
C ARG A 242 0.26 14.23 8.07
N GLY A 243 -0.56 13.41 7.40
CA GLY A 243 -0.76 13.41 5.95
C GLY A 243 -1.74 14.47 5.47
N LEU A 244 -2.20 14.34 4.21
CA LEU A 244 -3.19 15.24 3.62
C LEU A 244 -4.53 15.17 4.35
N ALA A 245 -5.24 16.29 4.44
CA ALA A 245 -6.48 16.38 5.20
C ALA A 245 -7.65 15.64 4.53
N HIS A 246 -7.61 15.52 3.22
CA HIS A 246 -8.64 14.82 2.44
C HIS A 246 -8.43 13.29 2.42
N ASP A 247 -7.25 12.80 2.78
CA ASP A 247 -7.03 11.39 3.10
C ASP A 247 -7.46 11.12 4.54
N THR A 248 -8.76 11.14 4.77
CA THR A 248 -9.35 10.93 6.09
C THR A 248 -9.29 9.45 6.47
N LEU A 249 -9.34 9.18 7.79
CA LEU A 249 -9.52 7.82 8.26
C LEU A 249 -10.93 7.34 7.92
N HIS A 250 -11.04 6.50 6.89
CA HIS A 250 -12.32 6.11 6.29
C HIS A 250 -13.10 7.33 5.78
N ARG A 251 -14.44 7.26 5.80
CA ARG A 251 -15.29 8.42 5.53
C ARG A 251 -15.33 9.29 6.78
N GLY A 252 -14.99 10.55 6.63
CA GLY A 252 -14.92 11.46 7.76
C GLY A 252 -14.97 12.92 7.38
N THR A 253 -15.29 13.76 8.35
CA THR A 253 -15.27 15.21 8.21
C THR A 253 -13.84 15.74 8.18
N ILE A 254 -13.54 16.55 7.17
CA ILE A 254 -12.29 17.32 7.08
C ILE A 254 -12.47 18.63 7.86
N THR A 255 -13.45 19.45 7.43
CA THR A 255 -13.82 20.71 8.06
C THR A 255 -15.18 21.18 7.54
N GLY A 256 -16.08 21.67 8.41
CA GLY A 256 -17.41 22.17 8.01
C GLY A 256 -18.20 21.14 7.22
N ALA A 257 -18.61 21.48 6.01
CA ALA A 257 -19.32 20.59 5.10
C ALA A 257 -18.39 19.64 4.32
N TYR A 258 -17.08 19.90 4.30
CA TYR A 258 -16.11 19.10 3.56
C TYR A 258 -15.82 17.77 4.24
N VAL A 259 -15.91 16.71 3.45
CA VAL A 259 -15.70 15.33 3.89
C VAL A 259 -14.70 14.63 2.97
N GLY A 260 -14.00 13.64 3.49
CA GLY A 260 -13.05 12.83 2.74
C GLY A 260 -13.33 11.35 2.91
N TRP A 261 -12.75 10.56 2.04
CA TRP A 261 -12.68 9.12 2.15
C TRP A 261 -11.25 8.68 1.86
N GLY A 262 -10.60 8.03 2.82
CA GLY A 262 -9.20 7.67 2.66
C GLY A 262 -8.75 6.65 3.71
N THR A 263 -7.45 6.61 3.89
CA THR A 263 -6.73 5.65 4.72
C THR A 263 -6.28 6.23 6.06
N GLY A 264 -6.38 7.55 6.22
CA GLY A 264 -5.94 8.28 7.42
C GLY A 264 -4.50 8.79 7.34
N GLY A 265 -4.02 9.09 6.14
CA GLY A 265 -2.72 9.70 5.90
C GLY A 265 -1.65 8.71 5.48
N HIS A 266 -1.91 7.87 4.48
CA HIS A 266 -0.87 7.08 3.84
C HIS A 266 0.26 7.96 3.33
N THR A 267 1.50 7.50 3.46
CA THR A 267 2.69 8.24 3.02
C THR A 267 2.73 8.41 1.51
N ASP A 268 2.24 7.44 0.76
CA ASP A 268 2.21 7.46 -0.71
C ASP A 268 1.32 8.55 -1.32
N GLU A 269 0.50 9.22 -0.49
CA GLU A 269 -0.29 10.38 -0.90
C GLU A 269 0.45 11.71 -0.75
N PHE A 270 1.47 11.81 0.13
CA PHE A 270 2.04 13.13 0.41
C PHE A 270 3.57 13.17 0.52
N VAL A 271 4.27 12.05 0.65
CA VAL A 271 5.73 12.00 0.75
C VAL A 271 6.27 10.74 0.10
N ARG A 272 7.24 10.86 -0.81
CA ARG A 272 7.85 9.74 -1.51
C ARG A 272 9.35 9.93 -1.68
N PHE A 273 10.11 8.86 -1.56
CA PHE A 273 11.50 8.87 -1.97
C PHE A 273 11.62 8.78 -3.50
N ALA A 274 12.45 9.64 -4.07
CA ALA A 274 12.85 9.57 -5.48
C ALA A 274 14.20 8.87 -5.67
N ASP A 275 15.04 8.96 -4.69
CA ASP A 275 16.31 8.23 -4.52
C ASP A 275 16.62 8.13 -3.01
N ALA A 276 17.83 7.66 -2.68
CA ALA A 276 18.22 7.43 -1.29
C ALA A 276 18.16 8.67 -0.39
N ARG A 277 18.19 9.89 -0.93
CA ARG A 277 18.25 11.16 -0.20
C ARG A 277 17.30 12.23 -0.71
N THR A 278 16.67 12.03 -1.86
CA THR A 278 15.70 12.98 -2.41
C THR A 278 14.30 12.56 -2.04
N VAL A 279 13.58 13.47 -1.40
CA VAL A 279 12.19 13.29 -0.94
C VAL A 279 11.30 14.24 -1.73
N LEU A 280 10.28 13.69 -2.36
CA LEU A 280 9.17 14.44 -2.95
C LEU A 280 8.13 14.68 -1.86
N LEU A 281 7.69 15.92 -1.69
CA LEU A 281 6.68 16.32 -0.72
C LEU A 281 5.54 17.05 -1.44
N ALA A 282 4.31 16.61 -1.23
CA ALA A 282 3.11 17.28 -1.74
C ALA A 282 3.10 18.75 -1.28
N TRP A 283 2.73 19.67 -2.19
CA TRP A 283 2.71 21.08 -1.87
C TRP A 283 1.47 21.77 -2.39
N VAL A 284 0.89 22.60 -1.57
CA VAL A 284 -0.34 23.33 -1.87
C VAL A 284 0.00 24.70 -2.44
N ASP A 285 -0.76 25.12 -3.45
CA ASP A 285 -0.74 26.47 -3.97
C ASP A 285 -1.24 27.47 -2.91
N GLU A 286 -0.47 28.52 -2.64
CA GLU A 286 -0.78 29.52 -1.59
C GLU A 286 -2.05 30.31 -1.89
N ALA A 287 -2.31 30.62 -3.17
CA ALA A 287 -3.52 31.33 -3.57
C ALA A 287 -4.76 30.46 -3.37
N GLU A 288 -4.65 29.16 -3.64
CA GLU A 288 -5.71 28.20 -3.34
C GLU A 288 -5.92 28.06 -1.84
N ALA A 289 -4.87 27.97 -1.05
CA ALA A 289 -4.95 27.89 0.42
C ALA A 289 -5.57 29.15 1.03
N ALA A 290 -5.39 30.32 0.43
CA ALA A 290 -6.02 31.56 0.89
C ALA A 290 -7.56 31.52 0.76
N SER A 291 -8.09 30.83 -0.26
CA SER A 291 -9.52 30.81 -0.59
C SER A 291 -10.25 29.51 -0.21
N HIS A 292 -9.54 28.40 -0.10
CA HIS A 292 -10.14 27.08 0.12
C HIS A 292 -9.75 26.47 1.49
N PRO A 293 -10.73 26.08 2.35
CA PRO A 293 -10.41 25.65 3.72
C PRO A 293 -9.61 24.35 3.78
N VAL A 294 -9.87 23.38 2.89
CA VAL A 294 -9.12 22.11 2.86
C VAL A 294 -7.69 22.34 2.38
N ALA A 295 -7.50 23.16 1.34
CA ALA A 295 -6.18 23.54 0.84
C ALA A 295 -5.35 24.23 1.93
N ARG A 296 -5.98 25.12 2.72
CA ARG A 296 -5.32 25.78 3.86
C ARG A 296 -4.83 24.80 4.91
N ILE A 297 -5.65 23.80 5.28
CA ILE A 297 -5.25 22.76 6.23
C ILE A 297 -4.09 21.94 5.65
N ASN A 298 -4.14 21.60 4.37
CA ASN A 298 -3.07 20.87 3.69
C ASN A 298 -1.77 21.67 3.66
N LEU A 299 -1.81 22.97 3.35
CA LEU A 299 -0.61 23.82 3.38
C LEU A 299 0.04 23.84 4.76
N GLN A 300 -0.74 24.00 5.83
CA GLN A 300 -0.24 23.99 7.21
C GLN A 300 0.41 22.64 7.56
N ARG A 301 -0.21 21.52 7.17
CA ARG A 301 0.34 20.18 7.43
C ARG A 301 1.62 19.94 6.65
N MET A 302 1.64 20.29 5.36
CA MET A 302 2.81 20.08 4.50
C MET A 302 3.97 21.01 4.87
N GLN A 303 3.70 22.24 5.35
CA GLN A 303 4.74 23.11 5.88
C GLN A 303 5.42 22.48 7.12
N ALA A 304 4.65 21.93 8.06
CA ALA A 304 5.21 21.25 9.22
C ALA A 304 6.05 20.01 8.83
N ASN A 305 5.60 19.25 7.83
CA ASN A 305 6.35 18.13 7.28
C ASN A 305 7.64 18.59 6.58
N PHE A 306 7.58 19.69 5.82
CA PHE A 306 8.74 20.27 5.15
C PHE A 306 9.81 20.70 6.12
N ASP A 307 9.44 21.37 7.21
CA ASP A 307 10.37 21.85 8.23
C ASP A 307 11.12 20.67 8.88
N ILE A 308 10.41 19.58 9.19
CA ILE A 308 11.01 18.37 9.75
C ILE A 308 11.96 17.71 8.74
N LEU A 309 11.50 17.50 7.50
CA LEU A 309 12.29 16.83 6.47
C LEU A 309 13.55 17.61 6.11
N SER A 310 13.44 18.95 5.98
CA SER A 310 14.55 19.83 5.64
C SER A 310 15.63 19.91 6.74
N ALA A 311 15.24 19.65 8.01
CA ALA A 311 16.16 19.55 9.14
C ALA A 311 16.66 18.12 9.37
N SER A 312 16.24 17.16 8.56
CA SER A 312 16.56 15.74 8.73
C SER A 312 17.70 15.28 7.82
N SER A 313 18.30 14.15 8.19
CA SER A 313 19.31 13.45 7.42
C SER A 313 18.89 12.00 7.18
N ASP A 314 19.54 11.34 6.22
CA ASP A 314 19.44 9.90 6.04
C ASP A 314 20.04 9.10 7.22
N ALA A 315 20.09 7.79 7.12
CA ALA A 315 20.62 6.92 8.16
C ALA A 315 22.16 7.01 8.31
N ASP A 316 22.85 7.64 7.37
CA ASP A 316 24.28 7.86 7.36
C ASP A 316 24.66 9.31 7.70
N GLY A 317 23.68 10.12 8.15
CA GLY A 317 23.87 11.49 8.56
C GLY A 317 23.93 12.51 7.42
N GLN A 318 23.66 12.13 6.17
CA GLN A 318 23.67 13.03 5.03
C GLN A 318 22.32 13.78 4.94
N PRO A 319 22.31 15.11 4.67
CA PRO A 319 21.09 15.89 4.57
C PRO A 319 20.15 15.38 3.50
N LEU A 320 18.85 15.44 3.75
CA LEU A 320 17.82 15.15 2.76
C LEU A 320 17.62 16.35 1.82
N ARG A 321 17.40 16.07 0.55
CA ARG A 321 16.92 17.03 -0.44
C ARG A 321 15.41 16.91 -0.55
N VAL A 322 14.68 17.97 -0.18
CA VAL A 322 13.21 17.98 -0.26
C VAL A 322 12.76 18.77 -1.48
N ILE A 323 11.96 18.15 -2.34
CA ILE A 323 11.39 18.76 -3.54
C ILE A 323 9.88 18.87 -3.35
N LYS A 324 9.37 20.10 -3.44
CA LYS A 324 7.94 20.39 -3.38
C LYS A 324 7.28 20.04 -4.71
N VAL A 325 6.29 19.15 -4.70
CA VAL A 325 5.49 18.76 -5.87
C VAL A 325 4.10 19.35 -5.71
N PRO A 326 3.64 20.21 -6.64
CA PRO A 326 2.31 20.80 -6.54
C PRO A 326 1.23 19.73 -6.46
N LEU A 327 0.25 19.91 -5.57
CA LEU A 327 -0.99 19.14 -5.60
C LEU A 327 -1.88 19.57 -6.79
N PRO A 328 -2.77 18.71 -7.28
CA PRO A 328 -3.83 19.13 -8.16
C PRO A 328 -4.69 20.20 -7.47
N ARG A 329 -5.50 20.94 -8.25
CA ARG A 329 -6.56 21.74 -7.65
C ARG A 329 -7.47 20.83 -6.83
N THR A 330 -7.98 21.32 -5.69
CA THR A 330 -8.91 20.54 -4.86
C THR A 330 -10.10 20.09 -5.69
N ILE A 331 -10.28 18.76 -5.80
CA ILE A 331 -11.34 18.14 -6.60
C ILE A 331 -12.47 17.76 -5.66
N GLU A 332 -13.66 18.28 -5.92
CA GLU A 332 -14.80 18.14 -5.01
C GLU A 332 -16.11 17.89 -5.75
N ARG A 333 -17.06 17.28 -5.05
CA ARG A 333 -18.43 17.07 -5.54
C ARG A 333 -19.43 17.12 -4.39
N PRO A 334 -20.65 17.63 -4.62
CA PRO A 334 -21.72 17.51 -3.64
C PRO A 334 -22.20 16.05 -3.54
N VAL A 335 -22.51 15.61 -2.33
CA VAL A 335 -23.05 14.28 -2.04
C VAL A 335 -24.19 14.44 -1.03
N VAL A 336 -25.34 13.84 -1.33
CA VAL A 336 -26.49 13.80 -0.41
C VAL A 336 -26.38 12.54 0.45
N LEU A 337 -26.53 12.71 1.76
CA LEU A 337 -26.47 11.61 2.71
C LEU A 337 -27.74 10.75 2.62
N SER A 338 -27.59 9.45 2.45
CA SER A 338 -28.69 8.49 2.41
C SER A 338 -29.03 7.95 3.82
N ALA A 339 -30.19 7.27 3.93
CA ALA A 339 -30.67 6.63 5.15
C ALA A 339 -29.96 5.33 5.48
N ASP A 340 -29.33 4.69 4.50
CA ASP A 340 -28.82 3.34 4.65
C ASP A 340 -27.71 3.26 5.69
N ALA A 341 -27.85 2.35 6.64
CA ALA A 341 -26.99 2.25 7.81
C ALA A 341 -25.77 1.32 7.62
N ASP A 342 -25.79 0.43 6.63
CA ASP A 342 -24.70 -0.56 6.44
C ASP A 342 -23.79 -0.20 5.27
N THR A 343 -22.87 0.72 5.54
CA THR A 343 -22.15 1.47 4.51
C THR A 343 -20.65 1.28 4.47
N ALA A 344 -20.09 0.44 5.29
CA ALA A 344 -18.63 0.24 5.30
C ALA A 344 -18.09 -0.26 3.95
N TYR A 345 -18.94 -0.94 3.17
CA TYR A 345 -18.60 -1.51 1.87
C TYR A 345 -19.41 -0.95 0.70
N SER A 346 -20.38 -0.09 0.96
CA SER A 346 -21.09 0.61 -0.11
C SER A 346 -20.38 1.92 -0.45
N ASN A 347 -20.37 2.32 -1.72
CA ASN A 347 -19.85 3.62 -2.15
C ASN A 347 -20.79 4.78 -1.76
N GLN A 348 -21.81 4.52 -0.91
CA GLN A 348 -22.80 5.49 -0.48
C GLN A 348 -22.33 6.25 0.75
N TRP A 349 -22.66 7.52 0.81
CA TRP A 349 -22.48 8.37 1.96
C TRP A 349 -23.76 8.40 2.78
N THR A 350 -23.66 8.10 4.08
CA THR A 350 -24.80 8.12 5.00
C THR A 350 -24.47 8.93 6.25
N ALA A 351 -25.50 9.39 6.96
CA ALA A 351 -25.31 10.08 8.22
C ALA A 351 -24.63 9.21 9.29
N ALA A 352 -24.79 7.89 9.21
CA ALA A 352 -24.24 6.94 10.18
C ALA A 352 -22.69 6.83 10.17
N VAL A 353 -22.01 7.27 9.11
CA VAL A 353 -20.53 7.28 9.07
C VAL A 353 -19.91 8.40 9.90
N PHE A 354 -20.72 9.40 10.27
CA PHE A 354 -20.26 10.55 11.05
C PHE A 354 -20.50 10.35 12.54
N PRO A 355 -19.67 10.92 13.42
CA PRO A 355 -19.97 10.95 14.85
C PRO A 355 -21.29 11.66 15.15
N ALA A 356 -22.09 11.13 16.07
CA ALA A 356 -23.40 11.69 16.43
C ALA A 356 -23.33 13.18 16.86
N ARG A 357 -22.20 13.64 17.41
CA ARG A 357 -22.00 15.05 17.79
C ARG A 357 -22.01 16.02 16.61
N GLU A 358 -21.82 15.54 15.37
CA GLU A 358 -21.86 16.37 14.17
C GLU A 358 -23.29 16.67 13.72
N GLY A 359 -24.29 15.96 14.26
CA GLY A 359 -25.71 16.22 14.01
C GLY A 359 -26.18 15.99 12.58
N ARG A 360 -25.40 15.32 11.75
CA ARG A 360 -25.71 15.06 10.34
C ARG A 360 -26.91 14.13 10.21
N ARG A 361 -27.75 14.38 9.19
CA ARG A 361 -28.99 13.66 8.94
C ARG A 361 -29.07 13.20 7.49
N GLU A 362 -29.97 12.25 7.25
CA GLU A 362 -30.39 11.92 5.89
C GLU A 362 -30.90 13.16 5.17
N GLY A 363 -30.56 13.29 3.89
CA GLY A 363 -30.88 14.45 3.06
C GLY A 363 -29.90 15.63 3.20
N ASP A 364 -29.03 15.65 4.20
CA ASP A 364 -27.98 16.66 4.28
C ASP A 364 -27.02 16.56 3.09
N THR A 365 -26.61 17.71 2.56
CA THR A 365 -25.58 17.76 1.51
C THR A 365 -24.22 18.03 2.14
N VAL A 366 -23.25 17.18 1.81
CA VAL A 366 -21.83 17.34 2.15
C VAL A 366 -21.01 17.50 0.86
N ILE A 367 -19.79 18.03 0.97
CA ILE A 367 -18.88 18.21 -0.16
C ILE A 367 -17.76 17.18 -0.01
N GLN A 368 -17.82 16.11 -0.81
CA GLN A 368 -16.75 15.13 -0.86
C GLN A 368 -15.55 15.70 -1.60
N VAL A 369 -14.38 15.62 -0.97
CA VAL A 369 -13.08 15.92 -1.59
C VAL A 369 -12.43 14.61 -1.99
N ALA A 370 -11.97 14.50 -3.24
CA ALA A 370 -11.26 13.33 -3.74
C ALA A 370 -9.88 13.21 -3.09
N THR A 371 -9.46 11.99 -2.77
CA THR A 371 -8.09 11.70 -2.32
C THR A 371 -7.18 11.76 -3.54
N SER A 372 -6.67 12.95 -3.85
CA SER A 372 -5.95 13.24 -5.09
C SER A 372 -4.56 13.82 -4.83
N SER A 373 -3.56 13.17 -5.40
CA SER A 373 -2.16 13.60 -5.30
C SER A 373 -1.34 13.05 -6.47
N TYR A 374 -0.44 13.87 -7.01
CA TYR A 374 0.56 13.40 -7.98
C TYR A 374 1.62 12.49 -7.35
N LEU A 375 1.70 12.43 -6.01
CA LEU A 375 2.62 11.53 -5.31
C LEU A 375 2.12 10.09 -5.27
N ASN A 376 0.85 9.85 -5.56
CA ASN A 376 0.32 8.51 -5.74
C ASN A 376 0.68 7.95 -7.14
N HIS A 377 1.95 8.10 -7.50
CA HIS A 377 2.54 7.70 -8.79
C HIS A 377 3.09 6.28 -8.75
N VAL A 378 3.22 5.67 -9.92
CA VAL A 378 3.84 4.35 -10.09
C VAL A 378 5.18 4.49 -10.79
N LEU A 379 6.22 3.85 -10.24
CA LEU A 379 7.52 3.72 -10.86
C LEU A 379 7.65 2.31 -11.46
N ALA A 380 7.91 2.26 -12.76
CA ALA A 380 8.22 1.02 -13.47
C ALA A 380 9.45 1.26 -14.33
N ASN A 381 10.52 0.55 -14.14
CA ASN A 381 11.81 0.62 -14.83
C ASN A 381 12.10 1.95 -15.58
N ASP A 382 11.65 2.09 -16.83
CA ASP A 382 11.82 3.30 -17.66
C ASP A 382 10.59 4.23 -17.69
N LEU A 383 9.60 4.02 -16.82
CA LEU A 383 8.33 4.78 -16.75
C LEU A 383 8.10 5.39 -15.38
N VAL A 384 7.59 6.61 -15.37
CA VAL A 384 6.85 7.22 -14.25
C VAL A 384 5.41 7.43 -14.72
N LEU A 385 4.46 6.77 -14.07
CA LEU A 385 3.03 6.92 -14.35
C LEU A 385 2.40 7.79 -13.28
N LEU A 386 1.99 9.00 -13.69
CA LEU A 386 1.38 10.01 -12.84
C LEU A 386 -0.14 10.04 -13.00
N PRO A 387 -0.90 10.35 -11.93
CA PRO A 387 -2.31 10.69 -12.05
C PRO A 387 -2.54 11.91 -12.95
N ASP A 388 -3.63 11.90 -13.73
CA ASP A 388 -4.11 13.03 -14.56
C ASP A 388 -5.30 13.71 -13.88
N TYR A 389 -5.20 15.03 -13.73
CA TYR A 389 -6.26 15.83 -13.10
C TYR A 389 -6.69 17.04 -13.93
N VAL A 390 -6.23 17.16 -15.19
CA VAL A 390 -6.65 18.26 -16.08
C VAL A 390 -8.15 18.18 -16.37
N GLY A 391 -8.66 16.98 -16.63
CA GLY A 391 -10.10 16.76 -16.84
C GLY A 391 -10.97 17.10 -15.63
N GLN A 392 -10.39 17.18 -14.44
CA GLN A 392 -11.05 17.54 -13.18
C GLN A 392 -10.83 19.02 -12.77
N GLY A 393 -10.32 19.84 -13.70
CA GLY A 393 -10.18 21.29 -13.51
C GLY A 393 -8.84 21.76 -12.94
N THR A 394 -7.84 20.88 -12.83
CA THR A 394 -6.47 21.33 -12.57
C THR A 394 -5.91 22.04 -13.80
N PRO A 395 -5.30 23.24 -13.66
CA PRO A 395 -4.72 23.95 -14.78
C PRO A 395 -3.64 23.10 -15.48
N PRO A 396 -3.65 23.04 -16.84
CA PRO A 396 -2.64 22.29 -17.60
C PRO A 396 -1.21 22.71 -17.27
N GLU A 397 -0.98 23.99 -16.96
CA GLU A 397 0.33 24.54 -16.58
C GLU A 397 0.86 23.92 -15.28
N ARG A 398 -0.03 23.68 -14.30
CA ARG A 398 0.33 22.98 -13.05
C ARG A 398 0.76 21.54 -13.34
N GLN A 399 0.04 20.83 -14.20
CA GLN A 399 0.41 19.49 -14.61
C GLN A 399 1.73 19.45 -15.39
N GLN A 400 1.99 20.44 -16.24
CA GLN A 400 3.27 20.58 -16.93
C GLN A 400 4.42 20.87 -15.96
N GLN A 401 4.19 21.69 -14.92
CA GLN A 401 5.16 21.91 -13.85
C GLN A 401 5.49 20.60 -13.13
N VAL A 402 4.48 19.82 -12.78
CA VAL A 402 4.67 18.50 -12.16
C VAL A 402 5.48 17.59 -13.09
N LYS A 403 5.12 17.52 -14.38
CA LYS A 403 5.85 16.73 -15.37
C LYS A 403 7.33 17.10 -15.39
N ALA A 404 7.65 18.41 -15.47
CA ALA A 404 9.03 18.88 -15.48
C ALA A 404 9.82 18.51 -14.22
N ILE A 405 9.17 18.55 -13.03
CA ILE A 405 9.77 18.08 -11.77
C ILE A 405 10.14 16.62 -11.87
N TYR A 406 9.22 15.76 -12.32
CA TYR A 406 9.46 14.32 -12.41
C TYR A 406 10.50 13.96 -13.48
N GLU A 407 10.53 14.64 -14.62
CA GLU A 407 11.57 14.47 -15.64
C GLU A 407 12.96 14.84 -15.11
N ALA A 408 13.05 15.88 -14.28
CA ALA A 408 14.31 16.29 -13.66
C ALA A 408 14.78 15.34 -12.54
N VAL A 409 13.82 14.76 -11.81
CA VAL A 409 14.09 13.88 -10.66
C VAL A 409 14.39 12.45 -11.09
N PHE A 410 13.73 11.98 -12.15
CA PHE A 410 13.89 10.63 -12.70
C PHE A 410 14.45 10.68 -14.13
N PRO A 411 15.70 11.13 -14.33
CA PRO A 411 16.28 11.22 -15.64
C PRO A 411 16.32 9.85 -16.32
N GLY A 412 15.89 9.80 -17.59
CA GLY A 412 15.82 8.56 -18.37
C GLY A 412 14.52 7.76 -18.21
N ARG A 413 13.60 8.16 -17.32
CA ARG A 413 12.25 7.61 -17.27
C ARG A 413 11.27 8.44 -18.07
N LYS A 414 10.39 7.81 -18.81
CA LYS A 414 9.28 8.46 -19.52
C LYS A 414 8.21 8.84 -18.53
N VAL A 415 7.73 10.08 -18.56
CA VAL A 415 6.59 10.54 -17.76
C VAL A 415 5.31 10.42 -18.56
N ARG A 416 4.32 9.69 -18.06
CA ARG A 416 2.98 9.55 -18.63
C ARG A 416 1.93 9.83 -17.55
N PHE A 417 0.73 10.16 -18.00
CA PHE A 417 -0.42 10.44 -17.16
C PHE A 417 -1.54 9.43 -17.39
N ILE A 418 -2.31 9.15 -16.32
CA ILE A 418 -3.45 8.25 -16.32
C ILE A 418 -4.59 8.85 -15.48
N ASP A 419 -5.83 8.76 -15.95
CA ASP A 419 -6.98 9.18 -15.15
C ASP A 419 -7.19 8.22 -13.97
N THR A 420 -7.17 8.76 -12.74
CA THR A 420 -7.34 8.01 -11.50
C THR A 420 -8.58 8.40 -10.73
N ILE A 421 -9.42 9.29 -11.28
CA ILE A 421 -10.48 9.96 -10.50
C ILE A 421 -11.47 8.99 -9.84
N ASN A 422 -11.79 7.88 -10.52
CA ASN A 422 -12.69 6.87 -9.96
C ASN A 422 -12.13 6.19 -8.70
N ALA A 423 -10.82 5.92 -8.68
CA ALA A 423 -10.13 5.40 -7.50
C ALA A 423 -9.98 6.47 -6.42
N ASN A 424 -9.75 7.75 -6.79
CA ASN A 424 -9.61 8.83 -5.83
C ASN A 424 -10.91 9.10 -5.05
N TRP A 425 -12.08 8.86 -5.63
CA TRP A 425 -13.36 8.98 -4.93
C TRP A 425 -13.57 7.91 -3.84
N VAL A 426 -12.83 6.83 -3.89
CA VAL A 426 -12.89 5.73 -2.90
C VAL A 426 -11.61 5.60 -2.07
N GLY A 427 -10.79 6.65 -2.07
CA GLY A 427 -9.69 6.82 -1.11
C GLY A 427 -8.34 6.26 -1.53
N GLY A 428 -8.07 6.12 -2.82
CA GLY A 428 -6.77 5.69 -3.33
C GLY A 428 -6.49 6.18 -4.74
N GLY A 429 -5.40 5.72 -5.36
CA GLY A 429 -4.98 6.13 -6.70
C GLY A 429 -4.20 5.02 -7.42
N ALA A 430 -3.35 5.41 -8.35
CA ALA A 430 -2.59 4.47 -9.18
C ALA A 430 -1.60 3.64 -8.36
N HIS A 431 -0.90 4.25 -7.41
CA HIS A 431 0.05 3.55 -6.54
C HIS A 431 -0.67 2.56 -5.63
N CYS A 432 -1.77 2.96 -5.00
CA CYS A 432 -2.58 2.08 -4.16
C CYS A 432 -3.10 0.85 -4.92
N ALA A 433 -3.46 1.01 -6.20
CA ALA A 433 -3.95 -0.08 -7.05
C ALA A 433 -2.83 -0.96 -7.66
N THR A 434 -1.57 -0.64 -7.37
CA THR A 434 -0.40 -1.38 -7.87
C THR A 434 0.53 -1.79 -6.73
N LEU A 435 1.23 -2.90 -6.90
CA LEU A 435 2.26 -3.35 -5.98
C LEU A 435 3.53 -3.67 -6.76
N THR A 436 4.63 -3.08 -6.35
CA THR A 436 5.94 -3.25 -7.00
C THR A 436 6.64 -4.48 -6.45
N GLU A 437 6.92 -5.46 -7.32
CA GLU A 437 7.79 -6.58 -7.00
C GLU A 437 9.22 -6.22 -7.39
N PRO A 438 10.19 -6.20 -6.45
CA PRO A 438 11.55 -5.79 -6.75
C PRO A 438 12.27 -6.85 -7.59
N ALA A 439 13.15 -6.39 -8.48
CA ALA A 439 14.01 -7.28 -9.23
C ALA A 439 15.07 -7.87 -8.30
N GLY A 440 15.00 -9.17 -8.12
CA GLY A 440 16.10 -9.98 -7.57
C GLY A 440 17.31 -10.03 -8.51
N ILE A 441 18.22 -10.96 -8.27
CA ILE A 441 19.21 -11.36 -9.28
C ILE A 441 18.48 -12.23 -10.31
N PRO A 442 18.67 -11.99 -11.63
CA PRO A 442 18.12 -12.85 -12.67
C PRO A 442 18.63 -14.29 -12.51
#